data_201caef8a311a1a6368768bf940cee52
#
_entry.id   201caef8a311a1a6368768bf940cee52
#
_cell.length_a   1.000
_cell.length_b   1.000
_cell.length_c   1.000
_cell.angle_alpha   90.00
_cell.angle_beta   90.00
_cell.angle_gamma   90.00
#
_symmetry.space_group_name_H-M   'P 1'
#
loop_
_entity.id
_entity.type
_entity.pdbx_description
1 polymer ?
#
loop_
_entity_poly.entity_id
_entity_poly.type
_entity_poly.pdbx_seq_one_letter_code
_entity_poly.pdbx_strand_id
1 'polypeptide(L)'
;MTDVRHIEGLIPKEYGEDATEVPGAGALLESLDKAGARWGVVTSGTCGLVDGWIQVLGLTRPRVIVTAEDVERGKPDPQCYLLGRSKIGLDDESFTDILVLEDAPAGIRAGKAAGFQVLGVCTTHSPAQVRESGADWVVEDLRSVSVKGVVDGGKIQIEIRVPSQQA
;
A
#
# COMPACT_ATOMS: atom_id res chain seq x y z
N MET A 1 -26.77 12.33 -12.39
CA MET A 1 -25.45 11.67 -12.52
C MET A 1 -25.08 11.17 -11.13
N THR A 2 -25.05 9.87 -10.90
CA THR A 2 -24.76 9.31 -9.58
C THR A 2 -23.27 9.55 -9.30
N ASP A 3 -22.95 10.17 -8.16
CA ASP A 3 -21.58 10.48 -7.80
C ASP A 3 -20.80 9.17 -7.55
N VAL A 4 -19.66 8.99 -8.21
CA VAL A 4 -18.78 7.81 -8.07
C VAL A 4 -18.46 7.54 -6.60
N ARG A 5 -18.26 8.58 -5.80
CA ARG A 5 -18.02 8.49 -4.33
C ARG A 5 -19.15 7.78 -3.60
N HIS A 6 -20.39 8.07 -3.98
CA HIS A 6 -21.55 7.42 -3.38
C HIS A 6 -21.59 5.93 -3.74
N ILE A 7 -21.37 5.58 -5.01
CA ILE A 7 -21.38 4.19 -5.48
C ILE A 7 -20.24 3.40 -4.79
N GLU A 8 -19.03 3.91 -4.80
CA GLU A 8 -17.88 3.23 -4.17
C GLU A 8 -18.10 3.03 -2.67
N GLY A 9 -18.70 3.98 -1.98
CA GLY A 9 -19.02 3.87 -0.54
C GLY A 9 -20.06 2.80 -0.20
N LEU A 10 -20.83 2.29 -1.18
CA LEU A 10 -21.76 1.19 -0.98
C LEU A 10 -21.10 -0.19 -1.13
N ILE A 11 -20.03 -0.29 -1.92
CA ILE A 11 -19.37 -1.58 -2.24
C ILE A 11 -19.01 -2.39 -0.97
N PRO A 12 -18.36 -1.82 0.05
CA PRO A 12 -18.04 -2.59 1.26
C PRO A 12 -19.27 -3.10 2.01
N LYS A 13 -20.39 -2.40 1.93
CA LYS A 13 -21.63 -2.79 2.59
C LYS A 13 -22.34 -3.92 1.85
N GLU A 14 -22.28 -3.90 0.51
CA GLU A 14 -22.96 -4.90 -0.33
C GLU A 14 -22.17 -6.19 -0.47
N TYR A 15 -20.83 -6.10 -0.50
CA TYR A 15 -19.93 -7.24 -0.78
C TYR A 15 -19.01 -7.60 0.39
N GLY A 16 -19.23 -6.99 1.56
CA GLY A 16 -18.35 -7.18 2.72
C GLY A 16 -18.36 -8.59 3.29
N GLU A 17 -19.46 -9.33 3.15
CA GLU A 17 -19.56 -10.71 3.65
C GLU A 17 -18.63 -11.68 2.91
N ASP A 18 -18.35 -11.43 1.64
CA ASP A 18 -17.48 -12.25 0.79
C ASP A 18 -16.03 -11.74 0.75
N ALA A 19 -15.77 -10.57 1.36
CA ALA A 19 -14.46 -9.96 1.32
C ALA A 19 -13.48 -10.62 2.28
N THR A 20 -12.27 -10.84 1.79
CA THR A 20 -11.15 -11.33 2.59
C THR A 20 -9.94 -10.40 2.43
N GLU A 21 -9.17 -10.23 3.49
CA GLU A 21 -7.92 -9.49 3.40
C GLU A 21 -6.89 -10.23 2.53
N VAL A 22 -5.97 -9.49 1.95
CA VAL A 22 -4.75 -10.09 1.38
C VAL A 22 -4.01 -10.81 2.51
N PRO A 23 -3.67 -12.11 2.36
CA PRO A 23 -3.06 -12.88 3.45
C PRO A 23 -1.84 -12.17 4.05
N GLY A 24 -1.87 -11.95 5.36
CA GLY A 24 -0.84 -11.26 6.11
C GLY A 24 -0.99 -9.73 6.23
N ALA A 25 -2.00 -9.13 5.57
CA ALA A 25 -2.20 -7.67 5.60
C ALA A 25 -2.48 -7.16 7.01
N GLY A 26 -3.49 -7.72 7.69
CA GLY A 26 -3.86 -7.30 9.05
C GLY A 26 -2.70 -7.42 10.03
N ALA A 27 -1.97 -8.55 10.00
CA ALA A 27 -0.81 -8.76 10.86
C ALA A 27 0.33 -7.77 10.61
N LEU A 28 0.58 -7.43 9.34
CA LEU A 28 1.59 -6.44 8.96
C LEU A 28 1.21 -5.04 9.47
N LEU A 29 -0.04 -4.60 9.21
CA LEU A 29 -0.53 -3.29 9.62
C LEU A 29 -0.49 -3.14 11.15
N GLU A 30 -0.92 -4.16 11.89
CA GLU A 30 -0.84 -4.19 13.35
C GLU A 30 0.60 -4.10 13.86
N SER A 31 1.54 -4.81 13.20
CA SER A 31 2.96 -4.78 13.55
C SER A 31 3.59 -3.42 13.30
N LEU A 32 3.23 -2.75 12.20
CA LEU A 32 3.67 -1.38 11.91
C LEU A 32 3.16 -0.39 12.96
N ASP A 33 1.90 -0.50 13.34
CA ASP A 33 1.31 0.40 14.35
C ASP A 33 1.94 0.19 15.73
N LYS A 34 2.10 -1.07 16.17
CA LYS A 34 2.77 -1.43 17.43
C LYS A 34 4.23 -0.97 17.49
N ALA A 35 4.93 -0.98 16.36
CA ALA A 35 6.30 -0.49 16.25
C ALA A 35 6.40 1.04 16.22
N GLY A 36 5.28 1.75 16.16
CA GLY A 36 5.26 3.22 16.02
C GLY A 36 5.79 3.68 14.66
N ALA A 37 5.66 2.84 13.62
CA ALA A 37 6.11 3.15 12.28
C ALA A 37 5.43 4.41 11.70
N ARG A 38 6.15 5.16 10.89
CA ARG A 38 5.56 6.19 10.04
C ARG A 38 5.03 5.52 8.76
N TRP A 39 3.74 5.27 8.70
CA TRP A 39 3.11 4.60 7.57
C TRP A 39 1.75 5.20 7.23
N GLY A 40 1.27 4.95 6.03
CA GLY A 40 -0.02 5.39 5.54
C GLY A 40 -0.53 4.53 4.39
N VAL A 41 -1.79 4.75 4.02
CA VAL A 41 -2.42 4.11 2.87
C VAL A 41 -2.57 5.13 1.74
N VAL A 42 -2.18 4.73 0.52
CA VAL A 42 -2.29 5.52 -0.69
C VAL A 42 -3.06 4.72 -1.73
N THR A 43 -4.26 5.18 -2.07
CA THR A 43 -5.18 4.44 -2.92
C THR A 43 -5.75 5.28 -4.05
N SER A 44 -6.21 4.62 -5.12
CA SER A 44 -7.02 5.25 -6.18
C SER A 44 -8.52 5.21 -5.89
N GLY A 45 -8.94 4.56 -4.80
CA GLY A 45 -10.32 4.55 -4.34
C GLY A 45 -10.68 5.84 -3.59
N THR A 46 -11.98 6.07 -3.44
CA THR A 46 -12.50 7.19 -2.66
C THR A 46 -12.40 6.95 -1.15
N CYS A 47 -12.52 8.01 -0.37
CA CYS A 47 -12.52 7.95 1.10
C CYS A 47 -13.59 6.98 1.62
N GLY A 48 -14.80 7.04 1.08
CA GLY A 48 -15.90 6.15 1.47
C GLY A 48 -15.62 4.67 1.23
N LEU A 49 -14.94 4.35 0.12
CA LEU A 49 -14.52 2.97 -0.19
C LEU A 49 -13.50 2.46 0.82
N VAL A 50 -12.47 3.25 1.10
CA VAL A 50 -11.38 2.88 2.02
C VAL A 50 -11.90 2.72 3.45
N ASP A 51 -12.67 3.67 3.93
CA ASP A 51 -13.24 3.63 5.28
C ASP A 51 -14.14 2.41 5.47
N GLY A 52 -14.95 2.11 4.47
CA GLY A 52 -15.80 0.93 4.48
C GLY A 52 -15.01 -0.37 4.54
N TRP A 53 -13.97 -0.54 3.74
CA TRP A 53 -13.14 -1.74 3.77
C TRP A 53 -12.33 -1.90 5.07
N ILE A 54 -11.76 -0.81 5.60
CA ILE A 54 -11.08 -0.85 6.91
C ILE A 54 -12.04 -1.34 7.99
N GLN A 55 -13.30 -0.86 8.00
CA GLN A 55 -14.30 -1.25 8.96
C GLN A 55 -14.73 -2.71 8.79
N VAL A 56 -15.07 -3.13 7.58
CA VAL A 56 -15.58 -4.48 7.26
C VAL A 56 -14.53 -5.55 7.55
N LEU A 57 -13.28 -5.31 7.17
CA LEU A 57 -12.18 -6.25 7.37
C LEU A 57 -11.50 -6.13 8.75
N GLY A 58 -11.91 -5.17 9.59
CA GLY A 58 -11.32 -4.96 10.91
C GLY A 58 -9.84 -4.59 10.88
N LEU A 59 -9.38 -3.92 9.81
CA LEU A 59 -7.98 -3.58 9.62
C LEU A 59 -7.55 -2.40 10.50
N THR A 60 -6.29 -2.40 10.91
CA THR A 60 -5.69 -1.26 11.63
C THR A 60 -5.77 -0.01 10.76
N ARG A 61 -6.43 1.04 11.28
CA ARG A 61 -6.59 2.31 10.56
C ARG A 61 -5.29 3.11 10.60
N PRO A 62 -4.73 3.51 9.45
CA PRO A 62 -3.56 4.39 9.42
C PRO A 62 -3.93 5.81 9.85
N ARG A 63 -2.95 6.56 10.36
CA ARG A 63 -3.12 7.99 10.67
C ARG A 63 -3.21 8.86 9.41
N VAL A 64 -2.62 8.39 8.32
CA VAL A 64 -2.59 9.07 7.03
C VAL A 64 -3.19 8.17 5.96
N ILE A 65 -4.17 8.71 5.26
CA ILE A 65 -4.75 8.12 4.04
C ILE A 65 -4.67 9.17 2.94
N VAL A 66 -4.26 8.75 1.76
CA VAL A 66 -4.33 9.53 0.51
C VAL A 66 -5.27 8.79 -0.42
N THR A 67 -6.31 9.45 -0.87
CA THR A 67 -7.37 8.93 -1.73
C THR A 67 -7.35 9.58 -3.11
N ALA A 68 -8.22 9.13 -3.99
CA ALA A 68 -8.40 9.76 -5.31
C ALA A 68 -8.81 11.25 -5.22
N GLU A 69 -9.45 11.64 -4.11
CA GLU A 69 -9.92 13.02 -3.90
C GLU A 69 -8.80 13.98 -3.48
N ASP A 70 -7.66 13.46 -3.04
CA ASP A 70 -6.52 14.27 -2.57
C ASP A 70 -5.58 14.70 -3.70
N VAL A 71 -5.73 14.16 -4.92
CA VAL A 71 -4.79 14.35 -6.02
C VAL A 71 -5.49 14.74 -7.32
N GLU A 72 -4.83 15.53 -8.15
CA GLU A 72 -5.34 15.91 -9.46
C GLU A 72 -5.04 14.84 -10.51
N ARG A 73 -3.90 14.14 -10.35
CA ARG A 73 -3.43 13.09 -11.26
C ARG A 73 -3.29 11.79 -10.52
N GLY A 74 -4.08 10.80 -10.95
CA GLY A 74 -4.03 9.45 -10.40
C GLY A 74 -2.84 8.64 -10.91
N LYS A 75 -2.61 7.47 -10.29
CA LYS A 75 -1.61 6.48 -10.73
C LYS A 75 -1.74 6.20 -12.24
N PRO A 76 -0.68 6.20 -13.04
CA PRO A 76 0.74 6.06 -12.65
C PRO A 76 1.51 7.35 -12.34
N ASP A 77 0.84 8.52 -12.24
CA ASP A 77 1.51 9.74 -11.79
C ASP A 77 1.97 9.57 -10.32
N PRO A 78 3.19 10.02 -9.95
CA PRO A 78 3.72 9.84 -8.60
C PRO A 78 3.07 10.75 -7.54
N GLN A 79 2.19 11.67 -7.92
CA GLN A 79 1.64 12.71 -7.04
C GLN A 79 1.07 12.14 -5.73
N CYS A 80 0.34 11.02 -5.82
CA CYS A 80 -0.29 10.41 -4.64
C CYS A 80 0.74 9.91 -3.61
N TYR A 81 1.84 9.31 -4.07
CA TYR A 81 2.90 8.80 -3.18
C TYR A 81 3.76 9.92 -2.62
N LEU A 82 4.07 10.96 -3.41
CA LEU A 82 4.77 12.14 -2.94
C LEU A 82 3.95 12.88 -1.86
N LEU A 83 2.64 13.00 -2.06
CA LEU A 83 1.73 13.55 -1.07
C LEU A 83 1.69 12.68 0.20
N GLY A 84 1.62 11.36 0.06
CA GLY A 84 1.67 10.43 1.18
C GLY A 84 2.95 10.59 2.00
N ARG A 85 4.12 10.66 1.33
CA ARG A 85 5.41 10.93 1.96
C ARG A 85 5.39 12.18 2.82
N SER A 86 4.89 13.27 2.28
CA SER A 86 4.79 14.56 3.00
C SER A 86 3.84 14.46 4.19
N LYS A 87 2.63 13.88 4.00
CA LYS A 87 1.63 13.75 5.08
C LYS A 87 2.14 12.89 6.26
N ILE A 88 3.00 11.90 6.04
CA ILE A 88 3.59 11.08 7.13
C ILE A 88 4.90 11.66 7.69
N GLY A 89 5.32 12.85 7.23
CA GLY A 89 6.48 13.57 7.76
C GLY A 89 7.81 12.96 7.36
N LEU A 90 7.96 12.53 6.10
CA LEU A 90 9.20 11.93 5.56
C LEU A 90 9.91 12.83 4.53
N ASP A 91 9.61 14.14 4.51
CA ASP A 91 10.18 15.05 3.51
C ASP A 91 11.71 15.15 3.57
N ASP A 92 12.29 14.99 4.76
CA ASP A 92 13.75 15.02 4.97
C ASP A 92 14.42 13.65 4.82
N GLU A 93 13.64 12.57 4.64
CA GLU A 93 14.19 11.23 4.48
C GLU A 93 14.64 10.94 3.04
N SER A 94 15.61 10.04 2.90
CA SER A 94 16.01 9.56 1.58
C SER A 94 14.86 8.84 0.88
N PHE A 95 14.72 9.04 -0.42
CA PHE A 95 13.72 8.33 -1.24
C PHE A 95 13.89 6.80 -1.17
N THR A 96 15.12 6.33 -1.01
CA THR A 96 15.44 4.89 -0.88
C THR A 96 15.06 4.29 0.47
N ASP A 97 14.72 5.13 1.46
CA ASP A 97 14.25 4.68 2.78
C ASP A 97 12.71 4.52 2.83
N ILE A 98 12.03 4.75 1.71
CA ILE A 98 10.59 4.62 1.58
C ILE A 98 10.26 3.37 0.79
N LEU A 99 9.46 2.50 1.37
CA LEU A 99 8.94 1.30 0.74
C LEU A 99 7.45 1.45 0.44
N VAL A 100 7.09 1.25 -0.81
CA VAL A 100 5.70 1.14 -1.29
C VAL A 100 5.36 -0.33 -1.46
N LEU A 101 4.22 -0.78 -0.93
CA LEU A 101 3.63 -2.09 -1.16
C LEU A 101 2.47 -1.90 -2.14
N GLU A 102 2.51 -2.58 -3.28
CA GLU A 102 1.57 -2.38 -4.37
C GLU A 102 1.31 -3.66 -5.16
N ASP A 103 0.10 -3.81 -5.68
CA ASP A 103 -0.30 -4.97 -6.47
C ASP A 103 -0.61 -4.62 -7.93
N ALA A 104 -0.90 -3.35 -8.23
CA ALA A 104 -1.31 -2.91 -9.55
C ALA A 104 -0.16 -2.31 -10.35
N PRO A 105 0.00 -2.66 -11.64
CA PRO A 105 1.02 -2.09 -12.52
C PRO A 105 1.08 -0.55 -12.52
N ALA A 106 -0.06 0.11 -12.47
CA ALA A 106 -0.11 1.58 -12.42
C ALA A 106 0.47 2.13 -11.12
N GLY A 107 0.18 1.49 -9.98
CA GLY A 107 0.70 1.88 -8.67
C GLY A 107 2.18 1.61 -8.52
N ILE A 108 2.67 0.48 -9.03
CA ILE A 108 4.11 0.16 -9.07
C ILE A 108 4.86 1.24 -9.85
N ARG A 109 4.39 1.59 -11.05
CA ARG A 109 5.00 2.65 -11.86
C ARG A 109 4.96 4.01 -11.15
N ALA A 110 3.87 4.34 -10.45
CA ALA A 110 3.77 5.57 -9.67
C ALA A 110 4.81 5.61 -8.53
N GLY A 111 4.98 4.52 -7.78
CA GLY A 111 5.99 4.38 -6.74
C GLY A 111 7.42 4.53 -7.29
N LYS A 112 7.71 3.87 -8.40
CA LYS A 112 9.01 4.00 -9.09
C LYS A 112 9.25 5.41 -9.63
N ALA A 113 8.22 6.06 -10.20
CA ALA A 113 8.30 7.44 -10.67
C ALA A 113 8.52 8.44 -9.51
N ALA A 114 8.03 8.12 -8.30
CA ALA A 114 8.33 8.88 -7.08
C ALA A 114 9.77 8.67 -6.58
N GLY A 115 10.53 7.73 -7.13
CA GLY A 115 11.89 7.39 -6.71
C GLY A 115 11.96 6.42 -5.53
N PHE A 116 10.85 5.79 -5.16
CA PHE A 116 10.76 4.90 -3.99
C PHE A 116 11.10 3.44 -4.34
N GLN A 117 11.41 2.66 -3.30
CA GLN A 117 11.45 1.22 -3.41
C GLN A 117 10.03 0.65 -3.47
N VAL A 118 9.80 -0.35 -4.30
CA VAL A 118 8.47 -0.94 -4.49
C VAL A 118 8.52 -2.44 -4.33
N LEU A 119 7.74 -2.96 -3.38
CA LEU A 119 7.42 -4.36 -3.24
C LEU A 119 6.10 -4.65 -3.96
N GLY A 120 6.17 -5.45 -5.01
CA GLY A 120 4.99 -5.91 -5.73
C GLY A 120 4.36 -7.13 -5.05
N VAL A 121 3.04 -7.10 -4.87
CA VAL A 121 2.25 -8.19 -4.30
C VAL A 121 1.37 -8.79 -5.39
N CYS A 122 1.39 -10.12 -5.56
CA CYS A 122 0.64 -10.80 -6.61
C CYS A 122 -0.80 -11.12 -6.15
N THR A 123 -1.70 -10.13 -6.21
CA THR A 123 -3.13 -10.32 -5.92
C THR A 123 -3.91 -10.63 -7.20
N THR A 124 -4.08 -9.64 -8.08
CA THR A 124 -4.85 -9.73 -9.32
C THR A 124 -4.00 -9.83 -10.58
N HIS A 125 -2.70 -9.56 -10.48
CA HIS A 125 -1.74 -9.59 -11.58
C HIS A 125 -0.72 -10.71 -11.40
N SER A 126 -0.26 -11.28 -12.52
CA SER A 126 0.78 -12.32 -12.50
C SER A 126 2.13 -11.76 -12.03
N PRO A 127 3.02 -12.60 -11.48
CA PRO A 127 4.37 -12.18 -11.10
C PRO A 127 5.17 -11.54 -12.24
N ALA A 128 4.93 -11.97 -13.48
CA ALA A 128 5.57 -11.39 -14.67
C ALA A 128 5.11 -9.93 -14.87
N GLN A 129 3.80 -9.67 -14.86
CA GLN A 129 3.25 -8.32 -15.01
C GLN A 129 3.72 -7.38 -13.90
N VAL A 130 3.79 -7.87 -12.65
CA VAL A 130 4.27 -7.10 -11.50
C VAL A 130 5.75 -6.74 -11.67
N ARG A 131 6.60 -7.68 -12.08
CA ARG A 131 8.04 -7.43 -12.37
C ARG A 131 8.24 -6.47 -13.53
N GLU A 132 7.53 -6.66 -14.63
CA GLU A 132 7.61 -5.80 -15.82
C GLU A 132 7.19 -4.35 -15.51
N SER A 133 6.38 -4.16 -14.48
CA SER A 133 5.99 -2.83 -14.00
C SER A 133 7.08 -2.09 -13.21
N GLY A 134 8.20 -2.77 -12.88
CA GLY A 134 9.38 -2.20 -12.25
C GLY A 134 9.47 -2.41 -10.73
N ALA A 135 8.72 -3.36 -10.15
CA ALA A 135 8.85 -3.70 -8.74
C ALA A 135 10.27 -4.19 -8.41
N ASP A 136 10.84 -3.73 -7.29
CA ASP A 136 12.19 -4.14 -6.84
C ASP A 136 12.16 -5.56 -6.26
N TRP A 137 11.06 -5.94 -5.63
CA TRP A 137 10.79 -7.29 -5.12
C TRP A 137 9.38 -7.69 -5.48
N VAL A 138 9.14 -9.00 -5.59
CA VAL A 138 7.82 -9.57 -5.88
C VAL A 138 7.55 -10.71 -4.93
N VAL A 139 6.40 -10.66 -4.27
CA VAL A 139 5.91 -11.68 -3.35
C VAL A 139 4.50 -12.11 -3.73
N GLU A 140 4.10 -13.30 -3.33
CA GLU A 140 2.75 -13.81 -3.56
C GLU A 140 1.72 -13.05 -2.71
N ASP A 141 2.05 -12.87 -1.42
CA ASP A 141 1.21 -12.16 -0.45
C ASP A 141 2.06 -11.55 0.68
N LEU A 142 1.39 -10.88 1.63
CA LEU A 142 2.06 -10.16 2.71
C LEU A 142 2.54 -11.02 3.88
N ARG A 143 2.30 -12.34 3.88
CA ARG A 143 2.92 -13.29 4.84
C ARG A 143 4.43 -13.37 4.65
N SER A 144 4.91 -12.97 3.48
CA SER A 144 6.34 -12.87 3.17
C SER A 144 7.02 -11.61 3.72
N VAL A 145 6.26 -10.70 4.35
CA VAL A 145 6.76 -9.42 4.86
C VAL A 145 6.62 -9.36 6.37
N SER A 146 7.68 -9.02 7.08
CA SER A 146 7.64 -8.89 8.54
C SER A 146 8.42 -7.70 9.07
N VAL A 147 7.86 -7.03 10.08
CA VAL A 147 8.54 -5.99 10.85
C VAL A 147 9.49 -6.66 11.84
N LYS A 148 10.79 -6.34 11.80
CA LYS A 148 11.81 -6.88 12.70
C LYS A 148 12.08 -5.98 13.89
N GLY A 149 11.80 -4.70 13.76
CA GLY A 149 11.98 -3.73 14.83
C GLY A 149 12.25 -2.33 14.33
N VAL A 150 12.59 -1.47 15.28
CA VAL A 150 13.01 -0.10 15.02
C VAL A 150 14.53 -0.06 15.12
N VAL A 151 15.18 0.56 14.15
CA VAL A 151 16.63 0.79 14.12
C VAL A 151 16.93 2.28 14.30
N ASP A 152 18.21 2.65 14.30
CA ASP A 152 18.67 4.02 14.50
C ASP A 152 17.93 5.04 13.63
N GLY A 153 17.59 6.19 14.24
CA GLY A 153 16.80 7.23 13.57
C GLY A 153 15.31 6.96 13.47
N GLY A 154 14.78 5.92 14.16
CA GLY A 154 13.36 5.59 14.15
C GLY A 154 12.88 4.92 12.85
N LYS A 155 13.81 4.41 12.05
CA LYS A 155 13.50 3.66 10.83
C LYS A 155 13.01 2.25 11.19
N ILE A 156 12.09 1.74 10.37
CA ILE A 156 11.59 0.37 10.54
C ILE A 156 12.41 -0.60 9.70
N GLN A 157 12.90 -1.64 10.35
CA GLN A 157 13.52 -2.77 9.65
C GLN A 157 12.45 -3.75 9.18
N ILE A 158 12.38 -3.95 7.88
CA ILE A 158 11.45 -4.89 7.24
C ILE A 158 12.24 -6.04 6.62
N GLU A 159 11.83 -7.27 6.90
CA GLU A 159 12.32 -8.46 6.21
C GLU A 159 11.32 -8.85 5.12
N ILE A 160 11.82 -9.06 3.91
CA ILE A 160 11.06 -9.55 2.77
C ILE A 160 11.62 -10.91 2.38
N ARG A 161 10.79 -11.96 2.44
CA ARG A 161 11.16 -13.32 1.99
C ARG A 161 10.70 -13.51 0.57
N VAL A 162 11.61 -13.29 -0.36
CA VAL A 162 11.34 -13.52 -1.77
C VAL A 162 11.51 -15.01 -2.08
N PRO A 163 10.54 -15.66 -2.76
CA PRO A 163 10.72 -17.04 -3.21
C PRO A 163 12.01 -17.17 -4.02
N SER A 164 12.81 -18.19 -3.75
CA SER A 164 14.00 -18.49 -4.55
C SER A 164 13.57 -18.60 -6.01
N GLN A 165 14.13 -17.79 -6.88
CA GLN A 165 13.90 -17.92 -8.30
C GLN A 165 14.40 -19.31 -8.69
N GLN A 166 13.48 -20.23 -9.01
CA GLN A 166 13.88 -21.40 -9.77
C GLN A 166 14.29 -20.86 -11.15
N ALA A 167 15.58 -21.01 -11.43
CA ALA A 167 16.21 -20.64 -12.68
C ALA A 167 15.61 -21.42 -13.86
#